data_55c17f5615cd3290df648747dad4c4ed
#
_entry.id   55c17f5615cd3290df648747dad4c4ed
#
_cell.length_a   1.000
_cell.length_b   1.000
_cell.length_c   1.000
_cell.angle_alpha   90.00
_cell.angle_beta   90.00
_cell.angle_gamma   90.00
#
_symmetry.space_group_name_H-M   'P 1'
#
loop_
_entity.id
_entity.type
_entity.pdbx_description
1 polymer ?
#
loop_
_entity_poly.entity_id
_entity_poly.type
_entity_poly.pdbx_seq_one_letter_code
_entity_poly.pdbx_strand_id
1 'polypeptide(L)'
;MLTVAGLSKSFGGRELFDDVSLTIQSGERVAIVGPNGAGKSTLLKIILGHEEPDAGGVTLIRGTRVGYLPQESEPAGNETILDITVPHEHEHDGQFVAKAKQILASLGFKNTDHTRPARELSGGWVMRAHLARLLAEEPDLLLLDEPTNHLDLETLLWFQDYLRSYPGGILLISHDREFLNRLCTHIAELRASRILRYTGNYDEYLEQRASAEATMAATAVAQQREIDRLQLFVDRFRAKNTKAAQAQSKLKQIERLKEDMVVTPAGPDATVGFRFPQPQRGGQRAITLEKVRFGYGEKLIYENLDFESERGQRMVLVGPNGAGKSTLLKLLADVLQPQAGERKLGHNVKHGYFAQHRAQMLNPRHTVFQEALDTPQRVTEQAVRNVLGSFLFCGDDVFKPVSVLSGGEKSRLALVKLLLDPPNLLLMDEPTTHLDLASVDALIEALKQFEGTLIFISHDVHFIRALSSHVVRVEAGQLRHFTGGYQYYLDKTSQSARAALTSSSFASNNANRAPVPQVDRKEQKRQEAEQRQARSRKKQEVQKRIATLEKEIADLEAKEKELTTELEKPESYAGGRAMQINRELLQVHDRLPEVTAQWEKASEELAQMEG
;
A
#
# COMPACT_ATOMS: atom_id res chain seq x y z
N MET A 1 13.12 -25.20 7.22
CA MET A 1 14.08 -24.37 7.94
C MET A 1 13.50 -23.93 9.28
N LEU A 2 12.37 -23.27 9.28
CA LEU A 2 11.58 -22.90 10.47
C LEU A 2 10.21 -23.56 10.40
N THR A 3 9.74 -24.14 11.52
CA THR A 3 8.38 -24.67 11.67
C THR A 3 7.78 -24.16 12.98
N VAL A 4 6.65 -23.50 12.88
CA VAL A 4 5.77 -23.11 13.97
C VAL A 4 4.60 -24.07 13.92
N ALA A 5 4.27 -24.75 15.02
CA ALA A 5 3.22 -25.79 15.06
C ALA A 5 2.28 -25.56 16.24
N GLY A 6 0.99 -25.40 15.96
CA GLY A 6 -0.07 -25.34 16.94
C GLY A 6 0.07 -24.22 17.98
N LEU A 7 0.63 -23.06 17.59
CA LEU A 7 1.00 -21.99 18.51
C LEU A 7 -0.23 -21.23 18.98
N SER A 8 -0.39 -21.15 20.31
CA SER A 8 -1.43 -20.33 20.95
C SER A 8 -0.80 -19.36 21.93
N LYS A 9 -1.34 -18.13 22.01
CA LYS A 9 -0.87 -17.08 22.92
C LYS A 9 -1.97 -16.09 23.23
N SER A 10 -2.09 -15.73 24.49
CA SER A 10 -3.03 -14.71 24.96
C SER A 10 -2.35 -13.69 25.88
N PHE A 11 -2.83 -12.46 25.87
CA PHE A 11 -2.41 -11.39 26.77
C PHE A 11 -3.63 -10.71 27.41
N GLY A 12 -3.67 -10.69 28.74
CA GLY A 12 -4.71 -9.97 29.48
C GLY A 12 -6.15 -10.39 29.13
N GLY A 13 -6.35 -11.67 28.77
CA GLY A 13 -7.65 -12.21 28.35
C GLY A 13 -7.99 -12.00 26.87
N ARG A 14 -7.12 -11.35 26.09
CA ARG A 14 -7.23 -11.26 24.64
C ARG A 14 -6.38 -12.33 23.99
N GLU A 15 -7.01 -13.19 23.22
CA GLU A 15 -6.36 -14.21 22.41
C GLU A 15 -5.72 -13.58 21.17
N LEU A 16 -4.38 -13.73 21.03
CA LEU A 16 -3.64 -13.27 19.86
C LEU A 16 -3.49 -14.37 18.82
N PHE A 17 -3.22 -15.61 19.28
CA PHE A 17 -3.01 -16.77 18.41
C PHE A 17 -3.83 -17.95 18.92
N ASP A 18 -4.49 -18.64 17.99
CA ASP A 18 -5.25 -19.86 18.19
C ASP A 18 -4.84 -20.90 17.14
N ASP A 19 -4.08 -21.90 17.56
CA ASP A 19 -3.58 -23.00 16.71
C ASP A 19 -2.84 -22.53 15.43
N VAL A 20 -1.95 -21.54 15.59
CA VAL A 20 -1.20 -20.97 14.49
C VAL A 20 -0.07 -21.91 14.05
N SER A 21 -0.07 -22.25 12.76
CA SER A 21 0.98 -23.09 12.16
C SER A 21 1.56 -22.41 10.90
N LEU A 22 2.90 -22.34 10.82
CA LEU A 22 3.61 -21.70 9.72
C LEU A 22 4.94 -22.42 9.46
N THR A 23 5.25 -22.69 8.21
CA THR A 23 6.54 -23.28 7.80
C THR A 23 7.23 -22.37 6.80
N ILE A 24 8.55 -22.19 6.96
CA ILE A 24 9.40 -21.43 6.06
C ILE A 24 10.56 -22.30 5.58
N GLN A 25 10.73 -22.38 4.27
CA GLN A 25 11.80 -23.12 3.62
C GLN A 25 12.95 -22.20 3.21
N SER A 26 14.10 -22.78 2.86
CA SER A 26 15.22 -22.02 2.30
C SER A 26 14.82 -21.42 0.95
N GLY A 27 15.19 -20.16 0.73
CA GLY A 27 14.84 -19.42 -0.49
C GLY A 27 13.41 -18.91 -0.56
N GLU A 28 12.53 -19.26 0.40
CA GLU A 28 11.19 -18.65 0.48
C GLU A 28 11.24 -17.24 1.04
N ARG A 29 10.37 -16.40 0.53
CA ARG A 29 10.15 -15.03 0.99
C ARG A 29 8.71 -14.90 1.42
N VAL A 30 8.51 -14.95 2.73
CA VAL A 30 7.18 -14.96 3.36
C VAL A 30 6.96 -13.63 4.06
N ALA A 31 5.88 -12.93 3.72
CA ALA A 31 5.45 -11.75 4.49
C ALA A 31 4.31 -12.09 5.42
N ILE A 32 4.37 -11.60 6.66
CA ILE A 32 3.26 -11.60 7.59
C ILE A 32 2.49 -10.29 7.41
N VAL A 33 1.21 -10.39 7.04
CA VAL A 33 0.31 -9.25 6.90
C VAL A 33 -0.87 -9.38 7.86
N GLY A 34 -1.49 -8.26 8.20
CA GLY A 34 -2.64 -8.23 9.11
C GLY A 34 -2.77 -6.88 9.79
N PRO A 35 -3.89 -6.60 10.46
CA PRO A 35 -4.14 -5.33 11.12
C PRO A 35 -3.10 -5.03 12.22
N ASN A 36 -2.98 -3.75 12.57
CA ASN A 36 -2.14 -3.35 13.69
C ASN A 36 -2.68 -3.94 14.99
N GLY A 37 -1.77 -4.43 15.86
CA GLY A 37 -2.14 -5.11 17.10
C GLY A 37 -2.63 -6.56 16.94
N ALA A 38 -2.53 -7.16 15.75
CA ALA A 38 -2.84 -8.58 15.53
C ALA A 38 -1.80 -9.54 16.10
N GLY A 39 -0.63 -9.04 16.54
CA GLY A 39 0.42 -9.88 17.12
C GLY A 39 1.60 -10.20 16.19
N LYS A 40 1.72 -9.53 15.03
CA LYS A 40 2.78 -9.80 14.05
C LYS A 40 4.19 -9.81 14.67
N SER A 41 4.57 -8.73 15.35
CA SER A 41 5.88 -8.62 16.04
C SER A 41 6.01 -9.58 17.23
N THR A 42 4.88 -9.92 17.89
CA THR A 42 4.85 -10.93 18.96
C THR A 42 5.20 -12.31 18.41
N LEU A 43 4.71 -12.66 17.23
CA LEU A 43 5.06 -13.91 16.56
C LEU A 43 6.57 -13.98 16.28
N LEU A 44 7.20 -12.89 15.81
CA LEU A 44 8.66 -12.86 15.64
C LEU A 44 9.39 -13.02 16.97
N LYS A 45 8.92 -12.39 18.05
CA LYS A 45 9.51 -12.54 19.40
C LYS A 45 9.42 -13.99 19.92
N ILE A 46 8.30 -14.68 19.65
CA ILE A 46 8.16 -16.10 20.00
C ILE A 46 9.11 -16.97 19.17
N ILE A 47 9.25 -16.70 17.86
CA ILE A 47 10.19 -17.42 17.00
C ILE A 47 11.63 -17.26 17.49
N LEU A 48 11.98 -16.09 18.03
CA LEU A 48 13.30 -15.79 18.61
C LEU A 48 13.50 -16.36 20.03
N GLY A 49 12.43 -16.87 20.66
CA GLY A 49 12.47 -17.31 22.06
C GLY A 49 12.51 -16.18 23.09
N HIS A 50 12.19 -14.93 22.67
CA HIS A 50 12.08 -13.78 23.58
C HIS A 50 10.73 -13.76 24.32
N GLU A 51 9.75 -14.53 23.84
CA GLU A 51 8.42 -14.68 24.42
C GLU A 51 8.02 -16.15 24.37
N GLU A 52 7.46 -16.69 25.45
CA GLU A 52 7.01 -18.07 25.50
C GLU A 52 5.56 -18.19 25.00
N PRO A 53 5.23 -19.17 24.15
CA PRO A 53 3.85 -19.46 23.78
C PRO A 53 3.09 -20.13 24.94
N ASP A 54 1.75 -20.00 24.96
CA ASP A 54 0.90 -20.68 25.93
C ASP A 54 0.71 -22.16 25.56
N ALA A 55 0.72 -22.46 24.23
CA ALA A 55 0.70 -23.83 23.69
C ALA A 55 1.41 -23.87 22.33
N GLY A 56 1.75 -25.09 21.88
CA GLY A 56 2.48 -25.31 20.63
C GLY A 56 3.98 -25.07 20.77
N GLY A 57 4.66 -24.87 19.65
CA GLY A 57 6.10 -24.67 19.70
C GLY A 57 6.72 -24.23 18.39
N VAL A 58 7.97 -23.80 18.48
CA VAL A 58 8.81 -23.38 17.36
C VAL A 58 9.99 -24.32 17.22
N THR A 59 10.23 -24.81 16.02
CA THR A 59 11.34 -25.72 15.71
C THR A 59 12.19 -25.12 14.57
N LEU A 60 13.49 -24.97 14.82
CA LEU A 60 14.48 -24.61 13.82
C LEU A 60 15.33 -25.84 13.47
N ILE A 61 15.69 -26.01 12.20
CA ILE A 61 16.67 -27.03 11.80
C ILE A 61 17.98 -26.75 12.53
N ARG A 62 18.61 -27.81 13.06
CA ARG A 62 19.87 -27.70 13.80
C ARG A 62 20.96 -27.02 12.96
N GLY A 63 21.57 -25.97 13.51
CA GLY A 63 22.63 -25.21 12.84
C GLY A 63 22.15 -24.04 11.99
N THR A 64 20.82 -23.79 11.89
CA THR A 64 20.30 -22.60 11.20
C THR A 64 20.66 -21.34 11.97
N ARG A 65 21.39 -20.43 11.31
CA ARG A 65 21.69 -19.09 11.85
C ARG A 65 20.50 -18.16 11.54
N VAL A 66 19.94 -17.58 12.58
CA VAL A 66 18.81 -16.63 12.47
C VAL A 66 19.32 -15.23 12.70
N GLY A 67 19.03 -14.34 11.77
CA GLY A 67 19.28 -12.92 11.90
C GLY A 67 17.99 -12.15 12.06
N TYR A 68 17.94 -11.20 12.99
CA TYR A 68 16.77 -10.41 13.32
C TYR A 68 17.02 -8.92 13.23
N LEU A 69 16.13 -8.20 12.53
CA LEU A 69 16.06 -6.75 12.55
C LEU A 69 14.78 -6.33 13.27
N PRO A 70 14.86 -5.71 14.45
CA PRO A 70 13.69 -5.21 15.18
C PRO A 70 13.14 -3.92 14.52
N GLN A 71 11.90 -3.57 14.86
CA GLN A 71 11.25 -2.35 14.37
C GLN A 71 11.94 -1.07 14.87
N GLU A 72 12.46 -1.07 16.09
CA GLU A 72 13.20 0.04 16.71
C GLU A 72 14.56 -0.47 17.21
N SER A 73 15.60 0.34 17.04
CA SER A 73 16.91 0.06 17.63
C SER A 73 16.99 0.52 19.07
N GLU A 74 17.80 -0.15 19.86
CA GLU A 74 18.20 0.34 21.18
C GLU A 74 18.92 1.69 21.06
N PRO A 75 18.85 2.54 22.11
CA PRO A 75 19.57 3.80 22.13
C PRO A 75 21.07 3.58 21.87
N ALA A 76 21.60 4.30 20.90
CA ALA A 76 23.01 4.17 20.51
C ALA A 76 23.94 4.72 21.58
N GLY A 77 25.02 3.98 21.83
CA GLY A 77 26.10 4.37 22.72
C GLY A 77 27.19 5.20 22.05
N ASN A 78 28.42 5.07 22.56
CA ASN A 78 29.61 5.71 21.99
C ASN A 78 30.27 4.92 20.84
N GLU A 79 29.73 3.75 20.51
CA GLU A 79 30.20 2.89 19.43
C GLU A 79 30.15 3.62 18.09
N THR A 80 31.14 3.40 17.25
CA THR A 80 31.12 3.96 15.89
C THR A 80 30.20 3.15 14.98
N ILE A 81 29.81 3.70 13.84
CA ILE A 81 29.01 2.98 12.85
C ILE A 81 29.72 1.71 12.40
N LEU A 82 31.04 1.75 12.28
CA LEU A 82 31.80 0.56 11.90
C LEU A 82 31.80 -0.51 13.01
N ASP A 83 31.89 -0.12 14.29
CA ASP A 83 31.85 -1.05 15.42
C ASP A 83 30.47 -1.75 15.52
N ILE A 84 29.38 -1.01 15.24
CA ILE A 84 28.03 -1.61 15.16
C ILE A 84 27.93 -2.62 14.01
N THR A 85 28.55 -2.31 12.87
CA THR A 85 28.41 -3.12 11.65
C THR A 85 29.34 -4.33 11.62
N VAL A 86 30.52 -4.22 12.20
CA VAL A 86 31.55 -5.27 12.25
C VAL A 86 31.65 -5.80 13.68
N PRO A 87 31.15 -7.02 13.96
CA PRO A 87 31.33 -7.67 15.25
C PRO A 87 32.81 -7.85 15.60
N HIS A 88 33.15 -7.81 16.86
CA HIS A 88 34.54 -8.03 17.33
C HIS A 88 35.18 -9.31 16.81
N GLU A 89 34.39 -10.36 16.60
CA GLU A 89 34.84 -11.65 16.04
C GLU A 89 35.39 -11.53 14.61
N HIS A 90 34.90 -10.52 13.85
CA HIS A 90 35.27 -10.28 12.44
C HIS A 90 36.14 -9.03 12.24
N GLU A 91 36.58 -8.37 13.31
CA GLU A 91 37.36 -7.12 13.24
C GLU A 91 38.69 -7.31 12.45
N HIS A 92 39.26 -8.48 12.52
CA HIS A 92 40.50 -8.84 11.80
C HIS A 92 40.25 -9.54 10.46
N ASP A 93 38.98 -9.82 10.10
CA ASP A 93 38.62 -10.38 8.80
C ASP A 93 38.48 -9.28 7.75
N GLY A 94 39.53 -9.04 7.00
CA GLY A 94 39.55 -8.01 5.96
C GLY A 94 38.49 -8.17 4.89
N GLN A 95 38.03 -9.40 4.60
CA GLN A 95 36.98 -9.65 3.62
C GLN A 95 35.61 -9.25 4.18
N PHE A 96 35.32 -9.60 5.44
CA PHE A 96 34.10 -9.21 6.12
C PHE A 96 34.02 -7.68 6.26
N VAL A 97 35.10 -7.03 6.70
CA VAL A 97 35.15 -5.56 6.84
C VAL A 97 34.94 -4.86 5.49
N ALA A 98 35.51 -5.36 4.41
CA ALA A 98 35.33 -4.82 3.06
C ALA A 98 33.86 -4.94 2.60
N LYS A 99 33.25 -6.11 2.81
CA LYS A 99 31.83 -6.38 2.52
C LYS A 99 30.91 -5.45 3.34
N ALA A 100 31.17 -5.34 4.64
CA ALA A 100 30.40 -4.45 5.54
C ALA A 100 30.44 -2.99 5.07
N LYS A 101 31.63 -2.48 4.70
CA LYS A 101 31.79 -1.12 4.15
C LYS A 101 31.06 -0.93 2.82
N GLN A 102 31.04 -1.94 1.96
CA GLN A 102 30.31 -1.90 0.68
C GLN A 102 28.79 -1.82 0.93
N ILE A 103 28.27 -2.62 1.87
CA ILE A 103 26.87 -2.59 2.25
C ILE A 103 26.51 -1.23 2.89
N LEU A 104 27.35 -0.71 3.80
CA LEU A 104 27.16 0.63 4.37
C LEU A 104 27.09 1.71 3.29
N ALA A 105 27.97 1.68 2.31
CA ALA A 105 27.94 2.62 1.19
C ALA A 105 26.63 2.52 0.38
N SER A 106 26.14 1.30 0.16
CA SER A 106 24.85 1.06 -0.51
C SER A 106 23.64 1.54 0.31
N LEU A 107 23.76 1.52 1.64
CA LEU A 107 22.75 2.07 2.56
C LEU A 107 22.88 3.59 2.78
N GLY A 108 23.75 4.26 2.01
CA GLY A 108 23.87 5.72 1.97
C GLY A 108 24.89 6.32 2.93
N PHE A 109 25.70 5.50 3.64
CA PHE A 109 26.79 6.01 4.48
C PHE A 109 27.97 6.48 3.64
N LYS A 110 28.59 7.59 4.07
CA LYS A 110 29.85 8.07 3.52
C LYS A 110 31.02 7.48 4.31
N ASN A 111 32.18 7.41 3.70
CA ASN A 111 33.40 6.93 4.41
C ASN A 111 33.69 7.72 5.69
N THR A 112 33.34 9.00 5.72
CA THR A 112 33.47 9.88 6.90
C THR A 112 32.53 9.51 8.04
N ASP A 113 31.45 8.79 7.77
CA ASP A 113 30.48 8.41 8.79
C ASP A 113 30.88 7.15 9.55
N HIS A 114 31.82 6.35 9.02
CA HIS A 114 32.24 5.07 9.60
C HIS A 114 32.82 5.23 11.01
N THR A 115 33.54 6.31 11.28
CA THR A 115 34.20 6.61 12.56
C THR A 115 33.38 7.53 13.47
N ARG A 116 32.17 7.93 13.03
CA ARG A 116 31.30 8.79 13.85
C ARG A 116 30.62 7.98 14.94
N PRO A 117 30.55 8.51 16.18
CA PRO A 117 29.76 7.91 17.24
C PRO A 117 28.29 7.80 16.85
N ALA A 118 27.68 6.65 17.09
CA ALA A 118 26.30 6.40 16.72
C ALA A 118 25.29 7.35 17.39
N ARG A 119 25.60 7.83 18.62
CA ARG A 119 24.77 8.82 19.33
C ARG A 119 24.61 10.17 18.62
N GLU A 120 25.49 10.50 17.67
CA GLU A 120 25.42 11.73 16.88
C GLU A 120 24.49 11.59 15.66
N LEU A 121 24.02 10.38 15.39
CA LEU A 121 23.15 10.06 14.27
C LEU A 121 21.71 9.87 14.73
N SER A 122 20.77 10.03 13.83
CA SER A 122 19.37 9.69 14.12
C SER A 122 19.17 8.18 14.23
N GLY A 123 18.13 7.75 14.98
CA GLY A 123 17.79 6.33 15.13
C GLY A 123 17.68 5.58 13.79
N GLY A 124 17.19 6.24 12.75
CA GLY A 124 17.10 5.63 11.41
C GLY A 124 18.47 5.30 10.78
N TRP A 125 19.51 6.11 11.05
CA TRP A 125 20.87 5.80 10.61
C TRP A 125 21.48 4.65 11.41
N VAL A 126 21.22 4.60 12.73
CA VAL A 126 21.64 3.49 13.58
C VAL A 126 20.99 2.18 13.12
N MET A 127 19.69 2.23 12.81
CA MET A 127 18.97 1.07 12.26
C MET A 127 19.57 0.58 10.94
N ARG A 128 20.00 1.49 10.06
CA ARG A 128 20.70 1.12 8.82
C ARG A 128 22.06 0.44 9.09
N ALA A 129 22.78 0.84 10.15
CA ALA A 129 24.03 0.19 10.55
C ALA A 129 23.78 -1.25 11.04
N HIS A 130 22.72 -1.45 11.86
CA HIS A 130 22.30 -2.80 12.27
C HIS A 130 21.86 -3.65 11.08
N LEU A 131 21.13 -3.05 10.12
CA LEU A 131 20.80 -3.73 8.87
C LEU A 131 22.05 -4.12 8.08
N ALA A 132 23.06 -3.22 7.99
CA ALA A 132 24.31 -3.52 7.31
C ALA A 132 25.04 -4.70 7.96
N ARG A 133 25.10 -4.76 9.29
CA ARG A 133 25.64 -5.90 10.05
C ARG A 133 24.93 -7.18 9.68
N LEU A 134 23.59 -7.18 9.77
CA LEU A 134 22.76 -8.35 9.50
C LEU A 134 22.98 -8.89 8.09
N LEU A 135 23.07 -8.01 7.09
CA LEU A 135 23.30 -8.40 5.70
C LEU A 135 24.76 -8.87 5.46
N ALA A 136 25.73 -8.35 6.22
CA ALA A 136 27.13 -8.78 6.12
C ALA A 136 27.33 -10.19 6.70
N GLU A 137 26.62 -10.52 7.79
CA GLU A 137 26.67 -11.84 8.44
C GLU A 137 26.03 -12.96 7.60
N GLU A 138 25.13 -12.64 6.66
CA GLU A 138 24.42 -13.59 5.79
C GLU A 138 23.84 -14.79 6.56
N PRO A 139 22.90 -14.60 7.49
CA PRO A 139 22.27 -15.69 8.20
C PRO A 139 21.39 -16.54 7.26
N ASP A 140 21.12 -17.80 7.62
CA ASP A 140 20.31 -18.71 6.81
C ASP A 140 18.83 -18.29 6.78
N LEU A 141 18.34 -17.67 7.85
CA LEU A 141 16.98 -17.13 7.98
C LEU A 141 17.02 -15.67 8.44
N LEU A 142 16.43 -14.77 7.64
CA LEU A 142 16.23 -13.37 7.97
C LEU A 142 14.84 -13.16 8.55
N LEU A 143 14.74 -12.55 9.73
CA LEU A 143 13.51 -12.05 10.34
C LEU A 143 13.57 -10.52 10.33
N LEU A 144 12.65 -9.88 9.58
CA LEU A 144 12.67 -8.43 9.37
C LEU A 144 11.36 -7.82 9.85
N ASP A 145 11.41 -6.94 10.85
CA ASP A 145 10.23 -6.22 11.37
C ASP A 145 10.27 -4.77 10.86
N GLU A 146 9.41 -4.44 9.88
CA GLU A 146 9.28 -3.13 9.23
C GLU A 146 10.62 -2.55 8.71
N PRO A 147 11.40 -3.28 7.90
CA PRO A 147 12.74 -2.86 7.50
C PRO A 147 12.75 -1.63 6.58
N THR A 148 11.60 -1.26 6.03
CA THR A 148 11.45 -0.17 5.06
C THR A 148 11.32 1.22 5.71
N ASN A 149 10.95 1.31 6.99
CA ASN A 149 10.56 2.55 7.66
C ASN A 149 11.65 3.64 7.71
N HIS A 150 12.93 3.28 7.61
CA HIS A 150 14.04 4.23 7.75
C HIS A 150 14.88 4.37 6.47
N LEU A 151 14.43 3.73 5.38
CA LEU A 151 15.12 3.75 4.10
C LEU A 151 14.53 4.86 3.21
N ASP A 152 15.40 5.61 2.55
CA ASP A 152 14.94 6.45 1.45
C ASP A 152 14.71 5.60 0.19
N LEU A 153 14.05 6.19 -0.77
CA LEU A 153 13.59 5.49 -1.96
C LEU A 153 14.72 4.80 -2.76
N GLU A 154 15.89 5.45 -2.88
CA GLU A 154 17.04 4.90 -3.61
C GLU A 154 17.63 3.70 -2.84
N THR A 155 17.79 3.83 -1.53
CA THR A 155 18.24 2.75 -0.63
C THR A 155 17.23 1.60 -0.59
N LEU A 156 15.92 1.90 -0.58
CA LEU A 156 14.86 0.91 -0.60
C LEU A 156 14.90 0.03 -1.87
N LEU A 157 15.10 0.65 -3.03
CA LEU A 157 15.22 -0.09 -4.30
C LEU A 157 16.44 -1.01 -4.30
N TRP A 158 17.60 -0.52 -3.83
CA TRP A 158 18.78 -1.35 -3.68
C TRP A 158 18.54 -2.52 -2.72
N PHE A 159 17.90 -2.26 -1.58
CA PHE A 159 17.59 -3.27 -0.58
C PHE A 159 16.65 -4.36 -1.12
N GLN A 160 15.64 -3.97 -1.90
CA GLN A 160 14.76 -4.92 -2.60
C GLN A 160 15.54 -5.86 -3.52
N ASP A 161 16.44 -5.30 -4.34
CA ASP A 161 17.24 -6.09 -5.29
C ASP A 161 18.20 -7.03 -4.53
N TYR A 162 18.78 -6.57 -3.42
CA TYR A 162 19.61 -7.40 -2.55
C TYR A 162 18.83 -8.59 -1.97
N LEU A 163 17.67 -8.34 -1.34
CA LEU A 163 16.83 -9.38 -0.76
C LEU A 163 16.27 -10.35 -1.80
N ARG A 164 16.03 -9.87 -3.01
CA ARG A 164 15.57 -10.71 -4.12
C ARG A 164 16.60 -11.76 -4.51
N SER A 165 17.88 -11.45 -4.42
CA SER A 165 18.99 -12.37 -4.70
C SER A 165 19.48 -13.13 -3.47
N TYR A 166 18.90 -12.87 -2.29
CA TYR A 166 19.32 -13.48 -1.04
C TYR A 166 19.07 -15.00 -1.05
N PRO A 167 20.08 -15.85 -0.71
CA PRO A 167 19.95 -17.31 -0.81
C PRO A 167 19.14 -17.94 0.33
N GLY A 168 19.09 -17.30 1.51
CA GLY A 168 18.39 -17.79 2.69
C GLY A 168 16.88 -17.62 2.64
N GLY A 169 16.19 -18.11 3.68
CA GLY A 169 14.77 -17.83 3.91
C GLY A 169 14.56 -16.42 4.46
N ILE A 170 13.43 -15.81 4.12
CA ILE A 170 13.07 -14.49 4.62
C ILE A 170 11.65 -14.56 5.20
N LEU A 171 11.51 -14.14 6.45
CA LEU A 171 10.21 -13.82 7.05
C LEU A 171 10.19 -12.34 7.39
N LEU A 172 9.23 -11.61 6.84
CA LEU A 172 9.19 -10.17 7.03
C LEU A 172 7.79 -9.67 7.40
N ILE A 173 7.77 -8.57 8.13
CA ILE A 173 6.59 -7.74 8.34
C ILE A 173 6.86 -6.44 7.60
N SER A 174 5.95 -6.02 6.73
CA SER A 174 6.03 -4.72 6.08
C SER A 174 4.64 -4.20 5.72
N HIS A 175 4.51 -2.88 5.74
CA HIS A 175 3.32 -2.14 5.30
C HIS A 175 3.52 -1.45 3.94
N ASP A 176 4.61 -1.76 3.24
CA ASP A 176 4.88 -1.28 1.88
C ASP A 176 4.41 -2.30 0.84
N ARG A 177 3.28 -2.01 0.17
CA ARG A 177 2.66 -2.87 -0.84
C ARG A 177 3.59 -3.16 -2.02
N GLU A 178 4.32 -2.16 -2.52
CA GLU A 178 5.23 -2.34 -3.65
C GLU A 178 6.44 -3.22 -3.27
N PHE A 179 6.94 -3.05 -2.04
CA PHE A 179 8.00 -3.89 -1.49
C PHE A 179 7.55 -5.35 -1.41
N LEU A 180 6.35 -5.60 -0.88
CA LEU A 180 5.76 -6.94 -0.79
C LEU A 180 5.56 -7.57 -2.17
N ASN A 181 5.04 -6.81 -3.14
CA ASN A 181 4.79 -7.29 -4.49
C ASN A 181 6.06 -7.72 -5.23
N ARG A 182 7.16 -7.00 -5.01
CA ARG A 182 8.42 -7.29 -5.71
C ARG A 182 9.25 -8.39 -5.06
N LEU A 183 9.08 -8.59 -3.75
CA LEU A 183 9.94 -9.48 -2.97
C LEU A 183 9.26 -10.80 -2.65
N CYS A 184 7.98 -10.80 -2.23
CA CYS A 184 7.37 -11.95 -1.60
C CYS A 184 6.93 -13.02 -2.61
N THR A 185 7.12 -14.27 -2.22
CA THR A 185 6.61 -15.47 -2.91
C THR A 185 5.40 -16.06 -2.21
N HIS A 186 5.21 -15.71 -0.94
CA HIS A 186 4.07 -16.14 -0.12
C HIS A 186 3.65 -15.03 0.84
N ILE A 187 2.36 -14.96 1.10
CA ILE A 187 1.78 -14.07 2.10
C ILE A 187 1.12 -14.93 3.19
N ALA A 188 1.43 -14.63 4.45
CA ALA A 188 0.81 -15.22 5.63
C ALA A 188 -0.09 -14.16 6.30
N GLU A 189 -1.41 -14.25 6.09
CA GLU A 189 -2.37 -13.34 6.69
C GLU A 189 -2.66 -13.75 8.13
N LEU A 190 -2.35 -12.89 9.08
CA LEU A 190 -2.72 -13.04 10.49
C LEU A 190 -4.03 -12.29 10.74
N ARG A 191 -5.14 -13.02 10.87
CA ARG A 191 -6.48 -12.48 11.07
C ARG A 191 -7.31 -13.39 11.98
N ALA A 192 -8.09 -12.79 12.89
CA ALA A 192 -8.92 -13.51 13.84
C ALA A 192 -8.14 -14.63 14.57
N SER A 193 -6.97 -14.30 15.10
CA SER A 193 -6.05 -15.19 15.85
C SER A 193 -5.50 -16.38 15.05
N ARG A 194 -5.73 -16.46 13.74
CA ARG A 194 -5.26 -17.54 12.85
C ARG A 194 -4.37 -17.04 11.75
N ILE A 195 -3.54 -17.93 11.22
CA ILE A 195 -2.72 -17.65 10.02
C ILE A 195 -3.28 -18.43 8.83
N LEU A 196 -3.50 -17.70 7.75
CA LEU A 196 -3.81 -18.26 6.44
C LEU A 196 -2.66 -17.96 5.48
N ARG A 197 -2.15 -18.98 4.81
CA ARG A 197 -1.03 -18.85 3.87
C ARG A 197 -1.56 -18.82 2.44
N TYR A 198 -1.10 -17.83 1.67
CA TYR A 198 -1.41 -17.64 0.25
C TYR A 198 -0.11 -17.72 -0.56
N THR A 199 -0.19 -18.27 -1.76
CA THR A 199 0.96 -18.33 -2.69
C THR A 199 0.92 -17.14 -3.62
N GLY A 200 2.07 -16.53 -3.86
CA GLY A 200 2.20 -15.37 -4.73
C GLY A 200 2.55 -14.09 -3.99
N ASN A 201 2.50 -12.97 -4.72
CA ASN A 201 2.75 -11.64 -4.22
C ASN A 201 1.53 -11.03 -3.50
N TYR A 202 1.64 -9.79 -3.06
CA TYR A 202 0.55 -9.15 -2.30
C TYR A 202 -0.72 -8.90 -3.13
N ASP A 203 -0.59 -8.58 -4.41
CA ASP A 203 -1.74 -8.34 -5.29
C ASP A 203 -2.47 -9.67 -5.59
N GLU A 204 -1.73 -10.74 -5.87
CA GLU A 204 -2.28 -12.09 -6.04
C GLU A 204 -2.97 -12.60 -4.76
N TYR A 205 -2.42 -12.28 -3.58
CA TYR A 205 -3.07 -12.55 -2.29
C TYR A 205 -4.43 -11.85 -2.18
N LEU A 206 -4.51 -10.54 -2.54
CA LEU A 206 -5.77 -9.81 -2.48
C LEU A 206 -6.85 -10.43 -3.38
N GLU A 207 -6.48 -10.88 -4.58
CA GLU A 207 -7.39 -11.57 -5.50
C GLU A 207 -7.86 -12.92 -4.94
N GLN A 208 -6.94 -13.75 -4.44
CA GLN A 208 -7.26 -15.04 -3.82
C GLN A 208 -8.17 -14.85 -2.60
N ARG A 209 -7.88 -13.87 -1.76
CA ARG A 209 -8.67 -13.52 -0.59
C ARG A 209 -10.08 -13.08 -0.98
N ALA A 210 -10.21 -12.15 -1.93
CA ALA A 210 -11.51 -11.67 -2.40
C ALA A 210 -12.36 -12.81 -2.97
N SER A 211 -11.75 -13.72 -3.76
CA SER A 211 -12.42 -14.90 -4.28
C SER A 211 -12.89 -15.86 -3.17
N ALA A 212 -12.03 -16.12 -2.18
CA ALA A 212 -12.37 -16.95 -1.03
C ALA A 212 -13.51 -16.35 -0.19
N GLU A 213 -13.45 -15.05 0.10
CA GLU A 213 -14.49 -14.32 0.84
C GLU A 213 -15.84 -14.34 0.08
N ALA A 214 -15.81 -14.14 -1.24
CA ALA A 214 -17.01 -14.22 -2.07
C ALA A 214 -17.63 -15.63 -2.05
N THR A 215 -16.80 -16.67 -2.12
CA THR A 215 -17.25 -18.06 -2.04
C THR A 215 -17.85 -18.39 -0.66
N MET A 216 -17.19 -17.94 0.42
CA MET A 216 -17.70 -18.10 1.78
C MET A 216 -19.04 -17.38 1.97
N ALA A 217 -19.17 -16.14 1.48
CA ALA A 217 -20.40 -15.37 1.54
C ALA A 217 -21.54 -16.05 0.78
N ALA A 218 -21.28 -16.55 -0.44
CA ALA A 218 -22.26 -17.30 -1.22
C ALA A 218 -22.71 -18.58 -0.50
N THR A 219 -21.76 -19.31 0.10
CA THR A 219 -22.06 -20.52 0.88
C THR A 219 -22.90 -20.20 2.12
N ALA A 220 -22.57 -19.14 2.86
CA ALA A 220 -23.34 -18.73 4.03
C ALA A 220 -24.79 -18.34 3.66
N VAL A 221 -24.96 -17.60 2.55
CA VAL A 221 -26.31 -17.25 2.03
C VAL A 221 -27.09 -18.52 1.63
N ALA A 222 -26.43 -19.49 1.00
CA ALA A 222 -27.08 -20.76 0.62
C ALA A 222 -27.47 -21.58 1.85
N GLN A 223 -26.58 -21.67 2.88
CA GLN A 223 -26.89 -22.33 4.15
C GLN A 223 -28.05 -21.66 4.88
N GLN A 224 -28.07 -20.32 4.94
CA GLN A 224 -29.16 -19.58 5.58
C GLN A 224 -30.51 -19.84 4.87
N ARG A 225 -30.52 -19.82 3.54
CA ARG A 225 -31.74 -20.14 2.78
C ARG A 225 -32.25 -21.56 3.03
N GLU A 226 -31.35 -22.53 3.17
CA GLU A 226 -31.75 -23.91 3.49
C GLU A 226 -32.28 -24.02 4.92
N ILE A 227 -31.66 -23.34 5.89
CA ILE A 227 -32.17 -23.24 7.26
C ILE A 227 -33.58 -22.64 7.27
N ASP A 228 -33.79 -21.51 6.57
CA ASP A 228 -35.10 -20.84 6.49
C ASP A 228 -36.18 -21.76 5.87
N ARG A 229 -35.81 -22.49 4.81
CA ARG A 229 -36.70 -23.46 4.16
C ARG A 229 -37.09 -24.61 5.12
N LEU A 230 -36.12 -25.14 5.85
CA LEU A 230 -36.35 -26.21 6.84
C LEU A 230 -37.19 -25.69 8.01
N GLN A 231 -36.94 -24.44 8.44
CA GLN A 231 -37.69 -23.81 9.53
C GLN A 231 -39.17 -23.65 9.14
N LEU A 232 -39.46 -23.15 7.93
CA LEU A 232 -40.84 -23.07 7.41
C LEU A 232 -41.55 -24.42 7.40
N PHE A 233 -40.82 -25.48 7.06
CA PHE A 233 -41.39 -26.84 7.12
C PHE A 233 -41.73 -27.24 8.57
N VAL A 234 -40.82 -27.01 9.50
CA VAL A 234 -41.02 -27.32 10.94
C VAL A 234 -42.24 -26.53 11.48
N ASP A 235 -42.30 -25.22 11.22
CA ASP A 235 -43.38 -24.37 11.73
C ASP A 235 -44.76 -24.80 11.21
N ARG A 236 -44.81 -25.21 9.92
CA ARG A 236 -46.06 -25.67 9.30
C ARG A 236 -46.55 -27.04 9.81
N PHE A 237 -45.64 -27.93 10.16
CA PHE A 237 -45.98 -29.32 10.48
C PHE A 237 -45.79 -29.73 11.94
N ARG A 238 -45.23 -28.88 12.80
CA ARG A 238 -44.99 -29.13 14.24
C ARG A 238 -46.23 -29.53 15.01
N ALA A 239 -47.40 -28.99 14.64
CA ALA A 239 -48.67 -29.23 15.35
C ALA A 239 -49.44 -30.48 14.82
N LYS A 240 -48.95 -31.18 13.75
CA LYS A 240 -49.64 -32.34 13.19
C LYS A 240 -48.99 -33.62 13.66
N ASN A 241 -49.73 -34.41 14.48
CA ASN A 241 -49.23 -35.69 15.08
C ASN A 241 -48.65 -36.65 14.05
N THR A 242 -49.20 -36.75 12.82
CA THR A 242 -48.72 -37.62 11.75
C THR A 242 -47.37 -37.23 11.13
N LYS A 243 -46.87 -36.01 11.39
CA LYS A 243 -45.60 -35.49 10.84
C LYS A 243 -44.62 -35.00 11.92
N ALA A 244 -44.95 -35.22 13.20
CA ALA A 244 -44.14 -34.76 14.31
C ALA A 244 -42.69 -35.35 14.30
N ALA A 245 -42.55 -36.64 13.97
CA ALA A 245 -41.26 -37.31 13.83
C ALA A 245 -40.40 -36.69 12.68
N GLN A 246 -41.03 -36.32 11.54
CA GLN A 246 -40.33 -35.65 10.42
C GLN A 246 -39.91 -34.23 10.81
N ALA A 247 -40.76 -33.49 11.55
CA ALA A 247 -40.43 -32.16 12.02
C ALA A 247 -39.25 -32.20 13.02
N GLN A 248 -39.19 -33.17 13.91
CA GLN A 248 -38.05 -33.37 14.81
C GLN A 248 -36.76 -33.72 14.06
N SER A 249 -36.83 -34.57 13.01
CA SER A 249 -35.66 -34.87 12.17
C SER A 249 -35.14 -33.62 11.48
N LYS A 250 -36.03 -32.75 10.99
CA LYS A 250 -35.65 -31.49 10.34
C LYS A 250 -35.09 -30.47 11.34
N LEU A 251 -35.57 -30.45 12.58
CA LEU A 251 -34.96 -29.63 13.66
C LEU A 251 -33.52 -30.05 13.93
N LYS A 252 -33.23 -31.33 14.05
CA LYS A 252 -31.87 -31.83 14.20
C LYS A 252 -30.97 -31.50 13.00
N GLN A 253 -31.55 -31.47 11.79
CA GLN A 253 -30.83 -31.04 10.61
C GLN A 253 -30.50 -29.53 10.64
N ILE A 254 -31.43 -28.68 11.12
CA ILE A 254 -31.21 -27.24 11.32
C ILE A 254 -30.11 -27.02 12.40
N GLU A 255 -30.15 -27.75 13.49
CA GLU A 255 -29.12 -27.67 14.56
C GLU A 255 -27.73 -27.98 13.99
N ARG A 256 -27.57 -29.07 13.24
CA ARG A 256 -26.30 -29.41 12.57
C ARG A 256 -25.86 -28.35 11.56
N LEU A 257 -26.76 -27.83 10.72
CA LEU A 257 -26.44 -26.75 9.78
C LEU A 257 -26.03 -25.46 10.49
N LYS A 258 -26.58 -25.17 11.67
CA LYS A 258 -26.17 -24.02 12.50
C LYS A 258 -24.81 -24.23 13.15
N GLU A 259 -24.48 -25.46 13.56
CA GLU A 259 -23.14 -25.82 14.08
C GLU A 259 -22.09 -25.72 12.97
N ASP A 260 -22.42 -26.17 11.74
CA ASP A 260 -21.56 -26.13 10.57
C ASP A 260 -21.65 -24.79 9.79
N MET A 261 -22.33 -23.78 10.34
CA MET A 261 -22.54 -22.52 9.64
C MET A 261 -21.19 -21.81 9.45
N VAL A 262 -20.85 -21.53 8.19
CA VAL A 262 -19.66 -20.76 7.86
C VAL A 262 -19.84 -19.38 8.46
N VAL A 263 -19.07 -19.09 9.52
CA VAL A 263 -18.98 -17.74 10.06
C VAL A 263 -18.25 -16.91 8.99
N THR A 264 -19.01 -16.16 8.22
CA THR A 264 -18.38 -15.15 7.36
C THR A 264 -17.62 -14.21 8.29
N PRO A 265 -16.29 -14.05 8.11
CA PRO A 265 -15.59 -12.95 8.76
C PRO A 265 -16.40 -11.69 8.48
N ALA A 266 -16.60 -10.83 9.47
CA ALA A 266 -17.26 -9.55 9.27
C ALA A 266 -16.72 -8.99 7.95
N GLY A 267 -17.62 -8.76 6.98
CA GLY A 267 -17.23 -8.47 5.58
C GLY A 267 -16.21 -7.33 5.56
N PRO A 268 -15.51 -7.11 4.43
CA PRO A 268 -14.61 -5.98 4.34
C PRO A 268 -15.40 -4.78 4.83
N ASP A 269 -14.88 -4.12 5.85
CA ASP A 269 -15.51 -2.93 6.41
C ASP A 269 -15.98 -2.12 5.22
N ALA A 270 -17.31 -2.05 5.03
CA ALA A 270 -17.87 -1.40 3.89
C ALA A 270 -17.23 -0.02 3.87
N THR A 271 -16.37 0.23 2.90
CA THR A 271 -15.79 1.54 2.69
C THR A 271 -16.99 2.42 2.41
N VAL A 272 -17.55 2.96 3.50
CA VAL A 272 -18.67 3.88 3.43
C VAL A 272 -18.16 5.00 2.54
N GLY A 273 -18.75 5.13 1.35
CA GLY A 273 -18.39 6.16 0.40
C GLY A 273 -18.51 7.52 1.04
N PHE A 274 -17.45 7.94 1.72
CA PHE A 274 -17.40 9.18 2.48
C PHE A 274 -16.98 10.30 1.54
N ARG A 275 -17.77 11.37 1.48
CA ARG A 275 -17.39 12.63 0.83
C ARG A 275 -16.78 13.54 1.88
N PHE A 276 -15.51 13.88 1.68
CA PHE A 276 -14.85 14.90 2.47
C PHE A 276 -15.56 16.26 2.38
N PRO A 277 -15.56 17.02 3.49
CA PRO A 277 -15.73 18.47 3.40
C PRO A 277 -14.64 19.01 2.48
N GLN A 278 -15.02 19.75 1.43
CA GLN A 278 -14.04 20.34 0.52
C GLN A 278 -13.52 21.65 1.10
N PRO A 279 -12.21 21.94 0.91
CA PRO A 279 -11.63 23.19 1.41
C PRO A 279 -12.16 24.39 0.64
N GLN A 280 -12.14 25.56 1.28
CA GLN A 280 -12.45 26.83 0.62
C GLN A 280 -11.47 27.09 -0.53
N ARG A 281 -12.00 27.65 -1.62
CA ARG A 281 -11.19 27.91 -2.83
C ARG A 281 -10.20 29.04 -2.56
N GLY A 282 -8.88 28.75 -2.65
CA GLY A 282 -7.80 29.72 -2.58
C GLY A 282 -7.44 30.35 -3.93
N GLY A 283 -6.49 31.28 -3.93
CA GLY A 283 -5.90 31.88 -5.13
C GLY A 283 -5.20 30.87 -6.05
N GLN A 284 -4.72 31.33 -7.22
CA GLN A 284 -4.02 30.48 -8.19
C GLN A 284 -2.68 29.96 -7.63
N ARG A 285 -1.90 30.83 -6.98
CA ARG A 285 -0.68 30.46 -6.26
C ARG A 285 -1.06 30.02 -4.86
N ALA A 286 -0.62 28.84 -4.45
CA ALA A 286 -0.85 28.33 -3.10
C ALA A 286 0.22 28.85 -2.13
N ILE A 287 1.49 28.72 -2.48
CA ILE A 287 2.62 29.17 -1.67
C ILE A 287 3.84 29.45 -2.54
N THR A 288 4.63 30.44 -2.13
CA THR A 288 5.89 30.83 -2.80
C THR A 288 6.98 31.04 -1.73
N LEU A 289 8.19 30.56 -2.00
CA LEU A 289 9.42 30.91 -1.30
C LEU A 289 10.29 31.70 -2.27
N GLU A 290 10.80 32.86 -1.86
CA GLU A 290 11.65 33.72 -2.67
C GLU A 290 13.01 33.91 -1.99
N LYS A 291 14.08 33.43 -2.65
CA LYS A 291 15.48 33.57 -2.20
C LYS A 291 15.71 33.16 -0.74
N VAL A 292 15.06 32.08 -0.32
CA VAL A 292 15.11 31.63 1.05
C VAL A 292 16.48 31.05 1.38
N ARG A 293 17.05 31.51 2.51
CA ARG A 293 18.24 30.94 3.14
C ARG A 293 17.86 30.33 4.49
N PHE A 294 18.32 29.09 4.70
CA PHE A 294 18.11 28.41 5.98
C PHE A 294 19.23 27.41 6.29
N GLY A 295 19.64 27.37 7.56
CA GLY A 295 20.61 26.40 8.08
C GLY A 295 20.41 26.13 9.57
N TYR A 296 20.89 25.00 10.03
CA TYR A 296 20.93 24.62 11.45
C TYR A 296 22.33 24.89 12.00
N GLY A 297 22.47 25.91 12.87
CA GLY A 297 23.78 26.37 13.35
C GLY A 297 24.68 26.75 12.18
N GLU A 298 25.86 26.13 12.06
CA GLU A 298 26.79 26.36 10.95
C GLU A 298 26.47 25.57 9.68
N LYS A 299 25.60 24.58 9.77
CA LYS A 299 25.24 23.72 8.61
C LYS A 299 24.18 24.39 7.75
N LEU A 300 24.60 24.97 6.63
CA LEU A 300 23.71 25.52 5.61
C LEU A 300 22.96 24.38 4.90
N ILE A 301 21.64 24.50 4.77
CA ILE A 301 20.77 23.55 4.08
C ILE A 301 20.31 24.13 2.75
N TYR A 302 19.83 25.36 2.76
CA TYR A 302 19.34 26.07 1.59
C TYR A 302 19.99 27.46 1.47
N GLU A 303 20.39 27.79 0.25
CA GLU A 303 20.89 29.10 -0.11
C GLU A 303 20.23 29.56 -1.42
N ASN A 304 19.56 30.72 -1.36
CA ASN A 304 18.80 31.26 -2.51
C ASN A 304 17.73 30.29 -3.05
N LEU A 305 16.96 29.66 -2.15
CA LEU A 305 15.94 28.71 -2.51
C LEU A 305 14.70 29.45 -3.05
N ASP A 306 14.33 29.14 -4.29
CA ASP A 306 13.06 29.54 -4.89
C ASP A 306 12.16 28.31 -5.03
N PHE A 307 10.90 28.45 -4.62
CA PHE A 307 9.89 27.39 -4.71
C PHE A 307 8.51 28.00 -4.95
N GLU A 308 7.74 27.44 -5.85
CA GLU A 308 6.36 27.85 -6.10
C GLU A 308 5.46 26.63 -6.26
N SER A 309 4.23 26.73 -5.72
CA SER A 309 3.19 25.74 -5.92
C SER A 309 1.89 26.42 -6.30
N GLU A 310 1.23 25.87 -7.33
CA GLU A 310 -0.09 26.32 -7.78
C GLU A 310 -1.20 25.53 -7.10
N ARG A 311 -2.40 26.12 -7.10
CA ARG A 311 -3.60 25.47 -6.56
C ARG A 311 -3.91 24.16 -7.28
N GLY A 312 -4.25 23.12 -6.50
CA GLY A 312 -4.64 21.81 -7.00
C GLY A 312 -3.46 20.92 -7.43
N GLN A 313 -2.22 21.42 -7.34
CA GLN A 313 -1.06 20.58 -7.59
C GLN A 313 -0.87 19.56 -6.47
N ARG A 314 -0.45 18.36 -6.85
CA ARG A 314 -0.10 17.26 -5.95
C ARG A 314 1.36 16.94 -6.13
N MET A 315 2.19 17.48 -5.23
CA MET A 315 3.65 17.40 -5.30
C MET A 315 4.19 16.41 -4.27
N VAL A 316 5.06 15.52 -4.70
CA VAL A 316 5.89 14.71 -3.80
C VAL A 316 7.32 15.25 -3.77
N LEU A 317 7.89 15.37 -2.57
CA LEU A 317 9.29 15.72 -2.35
C LEU A 317 10.10 14.42 -2.21
N VAL A 318 10.99 14.15 -3.15
CA VAL A 318 11.86 12.96 -3.16
C VAL A 318 13.34 13.34 -3.05
N GLY A 319 14.19 12.43 -2.64
CA GLY A 319 15.63 12.63 -2.53
C GLY A 319 16.22 11.89 -1.34
N PRO A 320 17.55 11.84 -1.21
CA PRO A 320 18.22 11.11 -0.14
C PRO A 320 17.87 11.63 1.25
N ASN A 321 18.05 10.78 2.26
CA ASN A 321 17.86 11.18 3.63
C ASN A 321 18.89 12.26 4.03
N GLY A 322 18.43 13.28 4.75
CA GLY A 322 19.26 14.43 5.11
C GLY A 322 19.43 15.50 4.01
N ALA A 323 18.79 15.33 2.83
CA ALA A 323 18.84 16.32 1.74
C ALA A 323 18.06 17.61 2.03
N GLY A 324 17.25 17.65 3.10
CA GLY A 324 16.49 18.83 3.49
C GLY A 324 14.98 18.75 3.24
N LYS A 325 14.44 17.61 2.77
CA LYS A 325 12.99 17.45 2.45
C LYS A 325 12.07 17.95 3.57
N SER A 326 12.23 17.40 4.78
CA SER A 326 11.43 17.82 5.96
C SER A 326 11.69 19.26 6.36
N THR A 327 12.91 19.79 6.14
CA THR A 327 13.24 21.20 6.37
C THR A 327 12.46 22.10 5.41
N LEU A 328 12.40 21.75 4.11
CA LEU A 328 11.58 22.47 3.14
C LEU A 328 10.11 22.45 3.54
N LEU A 329 9.59 21.30 3.91
CA LEU A 329 8.19 21.16 4.31
C LEU A 329 7.87 21.99 5.55
N LYS A 330 8.78 22.05 6.55
CA LYS A 330 8.65 22.87 7.76
C LYS A 330 8.73 24.38 7.46
N LEU A 331 9.56 24.79 6.50
CA LEU A 331 9.59 26.18 6.01
C LEU A 331 8.26 26.53 5.32
N LEU A 332 7.73 25.64 4.47
CA LEU A 332 6.41 25.83 3.85
C LEU A 332 5.28 25.86 4.88
N ALA A 333 5.40 25.10 5.97
CA ALA A 333 4.43 25.03 7.05
C ALA A 333 4.53 26.16 8.09
N ASP A 334 5.46 27.10 7.93
CA ASP A 334 5.73 28.17 8.92
C ASP A 334 6.21 27.68 10.30
N VAL A 335 6.66 26.43 10.38
CA VAL A 335 7.26 25.85 11.60
C VAL A 335 8.70 26.35 11.78
N LEU A 336 9.40 26.58 10.67
CA LEU A 336 10.73 27.16 10.64
C LEU A 336 10.68 28.49 9.90
N GLN A 337 11.34 29.51 10.49
CA GLN A 337 11.45 30.83 9.87
C GLN A 337 12.71 30.89 9.01
N PRO A 338 12.66 31.43 7.79
CA PRO A 338 13.83 31.63 6.97
C PRO A 338 14.78 32.66 7.60
N GLN A 339 16.09 32.41 7.50
CA GLN A 339 17.12 33.37 7.95
C GLN A 339 17.25 34.55 6.99
N ALA A 340 16.93 34.36 5.71
CA ALA A 340 16.83 35.42 4.69
C ALA A 340 15.82 34.94 3.62
N GLY A 341 15.31 35.88 2.81
CA GLY A 341 14.25 35.61 1.85
C GLY A 341 12.87 35.73 2.46
N GLU A 342 11.86 35.36 1.69
CA GLU A 342 10.47 35.56 2.10
C GLU A 342 9.59 34.32 1.76
N ARG A 343 8.65 34.01 2.66
CA ARG A 343 7.59 33.02 2.47
C ARG A 343 6.26 33.76 2.28
N LYS A 344 5.58 33.48 1.16
CA LYS A 344 4.29 34.11 0.83
C LYS A 344 3.23 33.05 0.65
N LEU A 345 2.12 33.16 1.37
CA LEU A 345 0.91 32.41 1.11
C LEU A 345 0.06 33.12 0.03
N GLY A 346 -0.58 32.34 -0.81
CA GLY A 346 -1.57 32.86 -1.75
C GLY A 346 -2.78 33.46 -1.05
N HIS A 347 -3.59 34.22 -1.82
CA HIS A 347 -4.80 34.82 -1.30
C HIS A 347 -5.77 33.72 -0.81
N ASN A 348 -6.33 33.90 0.38
CA ASN A 348 -7.26 32.95 1.03
C ASN A 348 -6.71 31.51 1.15
N VAL A 349 -5.39 31.35 1.34
CA VAL A 349 -4.77 30.04 1.56
C VAL A 349 -4.65 29.76 3.04
N LYS A 350 -5.29 28.67 3.49
CA LYS A 350 -5.16 28.09 4.82
C LYS A 350 -4.30 26.84 4.70
N HIS A 351 -3.13 26.83 5.31
CA HIS A 351 -2.26 25.66 5.32
C HIS A 351 -2.52 24.77 6.52
N GLY A 352 -2.37 23.47 6.34
CA GLY A 352 -2.35 22.46 7.39
C GLY A 352 -1.09 21.61 7.25
N TYR A 353 -0.43 21.36 8.36
CA TYR A 353 0.80 20.56 8.39
C TYR A 353 0.59 19.30 9.21
N PHE A 354 0.80 18.16 8.60
CA PHE A 354 0.82 16.86 9.26
C PHE A 354 2.28 16.43 9.46
N ALA A 355 2.74 16.53 10.72
CA ALA A 355 4.08 16.11 11.12
C ALA A 355 4.07 14.70 11.70
N GLN A 356 5.17 13.99 11.59
CA GLN A 356 5.36 12.65 12.13
C GLN A 356 5.03 12.53 13.65
N HIS A 357 5.17 13.61 14.40
CA HIS A 357 4.92 13.63 15.86
C HIS A 357 3.56 14.26 16.26
N ARG A 358 2.64 14.50 15.31
CA ARG A 358 1.37 15.16 15.62
C ARG A 358 0.42 14.33 16.50
N ALA A 359 0.65 13.02 16.58
CA ALA A 359 -0.04 12.15 17.54
C ALA A 359 0.12 12.61 19.02
N GLN A 360 1.17 13.36 19.33
CA GLN A 360 1.41 13.93 20.66
C GLN A 360 0.56 15.19 20.97
N MET A 361 -0.07 15.79 19.96
CA MET A 361 -0.91 16.98 20.12
C MET A 361 -2.38 16.65 20.43
N LEU A 362 -2.75 15.38 20.43
CA LEU A 362 -4.10 14.93 20.77
C LEU A 362 -4.31 15.04 22.29
N ASN A 363 -5.52 15.42 22.71
CA ASN A 363 -5.85 15.50 24.11
C ASN A 363 -6.04 14.10 24.73
N PRO A 364 -5.19 13.64 25.65
CA PRO A 364 -5.23 12.29 26.19
C PRO A 364 -6.50 11.99 27.01
N ARG A 365 -7.22 13.03 27.43
CA ARG A 365 -8.44 12.92 28.26
C ARG A 365 -9.71 12.78 27.43
N HIS A 366 -9.67 13.15 26.14
CA HIS A 366 -10.83 13.01 25.24
C HIS A 366 -11.00 11.56 24.83
N THR A 367 -12.22 11.17 24.49
CA THR A 367 -12.47 9.97 23.71
C THR A 367 -12.13 10.24 22.24
N VAL A 368 -11.93 9.17 21.44
CA VAL A 368 -11.69 9.26 20.00
C VAL A 368 -12.76 10.16 19.33
N PHE A 369 -14.02 9.97 19.69
CA PHE A 369 -15.13 10.76 19.14
C PHE A 369 -15.08 12.23 19.55
N GLN A 370 -14.81 12.51 20.83
CA GLN A 370 -14.66 13.88 21.34
C GLN A 370 -13.50 14.61 20.68
N GLU A 371 -12.36 13.93 20.53
CA GLU A 371 -11.19 14.50 19.88
C GLU A 371 -11.43 14.79 18.40
N ALA A 372 -12.18 13.92 17.71
CA ALA A 372 -12.56 14.13 16.31
C ALA A 372 -13.56 15.28 16.13
N LEU A 373 -14.45 15.51 17.10
CA LEU A 373 -15.39 16.63 17.11
C LEU A 373 -14.74 17.98 17.45
N ASP A 374 -13.57 17.94 18.13
CA ASP A 374 -12.83 19.16 18.51
C ASP A 374 -12.11 19.76 17.30
N THR A 375 -12.92 20.27 16.35
CA THR A 375 -12.47 20.95 15.14
C THR A 375 -13.09 22.33 15.04
N PRO A 376 -12.40 23.34 14.44
CA PRO A 376 -12.92 24.70 14.29
C PRO A 376 -14.22 24.78 13.47
N GLN A 377 -14.44 23.85 12.54
CA GLN A 377 -15.66 23.77 11.75
C GLN A 377 -16.73 22.93 12.47
N ARG A 378 -17.99 23.37 12.36
CA ARG A 378 -19.13 22.58 12.85
C ARG A 378 -19.37 21.41 11.88
N VAL A 379 -18.88 20.25 12.24
CA VAL A 379 -19.13 19.00 11.51
C VAL A 379 -20.26 18.25 12.19
N THR A 380 -21.13 17.60 11.40
CA THR A 380 -22.21 16.78 11.99
C THR A 380 -21.63 15.50 12.60
N GLU A 381 -22.23 15.03 13.70
CA GLU A 381 -21.80 13.78 14.35
C GLU A 381 -21.78 12.60 13.38
N GLN A 382 -22.74 12.53 12.46
CA GLN A 382 -22.79 11.48 11.45
C GLN A 382 -21.59 11.53 10.51
N ALA A 383 -21.15 12.72 10.08
CA ALA A 383 -19.97 12.87 9.26
C ALA A 383 -18.70 12.42 10.00
N VAL A 384 -18.57 12.80 11.29
CA VAL A 384 -17.46 12.36 12.14
C VAL A 384 -17.42 10.85 12.27
N ARG A 385 -18.57 10.19 12.53
CA ARG A 385 -18.66 8.72 12.63
C ARG A 385 -18.29 8.03 11.32
N ASN A 386 -18.72 8.59 10.19
CA ASN A 386 -18.39 8.05 8.88
C ASN A 386 -16.88 8.13 8.59
N VAL A 387 -16.23 9.29 8.90
CA VAL A 387 -14.77 9.42 8.75
C VAL A 387 -14.04 8.48 9.68
N LEU A 388 -14.43 8.42 10.96
CA LEU A 388 -13.82 7.52 11.93
C LEU A 388 -13.93 6.06 11.47
N GLY A 389 -15.09 5.64 10.96
CA GLY A 389 -15.29 4.30 10.39
C GLY A 389 -14.36 4.02 9.21
N SER A 390 -14.16 4.99 8.29
CA SER A 390 -13.23 4.85 7.16
C SER A 390 -11.77 4.67 7.60
N PHE A 391 -11.43 5.16 8.81
CA PHE A 391 -10.12 4.98 9.44
C PHE A 391 -10.12 3.88 10.51
N LEU A 392 -11.03 2.90 10.39
CA LEU A 392 -11.10 1.70 11.21
C LEU A 392 -11.37 1.94 12.71
N PHE A 393 -12.03 3.06 13.05
CA PHE A 393 -12.61 3.26 14.38
C PHE A 393 -14.08 2.87 14.37
N CYS A 394 -14.37 1.59 14.67
CA CYS A 394 -15.71 1.02 14.58
C CYS A 394 -16.28 0.68 15.96
N GLY A 395 -17.61 0.67 16.08
CA GLY A 395 -18.31 0.25 17.31
C GLY A 395 -17.85 1.01 18.57
N ASP A 396 -17.37 0.29 19.56
CA ASP A 396 -16.94 0.85 20.86
C ASP A 396 -15.58 1.57 20.80
N ASP A 397 -14.82 1.43 19.73
CA ASP A 397 -13.51 2.10 19.59
C ASP A 397 -13.63 3.63 19.65
N VAL A 398 -14.74 4.18 19.21
CA VAL A 398 -15.00 5.63 19.23
C VAL A 398 -15.11 6.21 20.63
N PHE A 399 -15.36 5.36 21.64
CA PHE A 399 -15.48 5.74 23.05
C PHE A 399 -14.20 5.53 23.84
N LYS A 400 -13.17 4.90 23.24
CA LYS A 400 -11.86 4.71 23.89
C LYS A 400 -11.20 6.06 24.18
N PRO A 401 -10.58 6.24 25.35
CA PRO A 401 -9.76 7.43 25.64
C PRO A 401 -8.53 7.44 24.71
N VAL A 402 -8.15 8.64 24.27
CA VAL A 402 -6.95 8.83 23.42
C VAL A 402 -5.68 8.33 24.11
N SER A 403 -5.63 8.37 25.45
CA SER A 403 -4.48 7.88 26.23
C SER A 403 -4.15 6.42 26.01
N VAL A 404 -5.17 5.56 25.80
CA VAL A 404 -4.98 4.10 25.63
C VAL A 404 -4.75 3.67 24.18
N LEU A 405 -4.80 4.60 23.23
CA LEU A 405 -4.56 4.33 21.82
C LEU A 405 -3.09 4.03 21.57
N SER A 406 -2.84 3.06 20.68
CA SER A 406 -1.52 2.81 20.10
C SER A 406 -1.01 3.99 19.26
N GLY A 407 0.29 4.02 18.96
CA GLY A 407 0.87 5.06 18.11
C GLY A 407 0.19 5.16 16.74
N GLY A 408 -0.10 4.02 16.10
CA GLY A 408 -0.80 3.97 14.82
C GLY A 408 -2.25 4.49 14.91
N GLU A 409 -2.99 4.13 15.96
CA GLU A 409 -4.35 4.65 16.18
C GLU A 409 -4.35 6.17 16.44
N LYS A 410 -3.38 6.68 17.20
CA LYS A 410 -3.21 8.13 17.39
C LYS A 410 -2.91 8.84 16.07
N SER A 411 -2.07 8.27 15.22
CA SER A 411 -1.76 8.81 13.90
C SER A 411 -2.99 8.84 13.00
N ARG A 412 -3.79 7.77 12.97
CA ARG A 412 -5.07 7.72 12.26
C ARG A 412 -6.05 8.78 12.76
N LEU A 413 -6.20 8.94 14.08
CA LEU A 413 -7.07 9.94 14.67
C LEU A 413 -6.63 11.38 14.32
N ALA A 414 -5.32 11.65 14.33
CA ALA A 414 -4.79 12.95 13.92
C ALA A 414 -5.07 13.25 12.43
N LEU A 415 -5.01 12.22 11.56
CA LEU A 415 -5.41 12.33 10.15
C LEU A 415 -6.92 12.63 10.03
N VAL A 416 -7.77 11.89 10.75
CA VAL A 416 -9.23 12.12 10.77
C VAL A 416 -9.53 13.57 11.15
N LYS A 417 -8.89 14.10 12.21
CA LYS A 417 -9.08 15.49 12.66
C LYS A 417 -8.69 16.50 11.57
N LEU A 418 -7.59 16.26 10.87
CA LEU A 418 -7.13 17.10 9.76
C LEU A 418 -8.10 17.08 8.56
N LEU A 419 -8.70 15.92 8.29
CA LEU A 419 -9.60 15.73 7.17
C LEU A 419 -11.03 16.23 7.45
N LEU A 420 -11.41 16.37 8.71
CA LEU A 420 -12.70 16.98 9.11
C LEU A 420 -12.72 18.51 8.95
N ASP A 421 -11.57 19.19 9.02
CA ASP A 421 -11.39 20.62 8.72
C ASP A 421 -10.25 20.79 7.70
N PRO A 422 -10.48 20.40 6.42
CA PRO A 422 -9.40 20.33 5.44
C PRO A 422 -8.91 21.73 5.06
N PRO A 423 -7.59 21.99 5.23
CA PRO A 423 -6.96 23.19 4.71
C PRO A 423 -6.90 23.11 3.17
N ASN A 424 -6.83 24.24 2.48
CA ASN A 424 -6.69 24.23 1.01
C ASN A 424 -5.22 24.04 0.53
N LEU A 425 -4.25 24.11 1.46
CA LEU A 425 -2.87 23.67 1.26
C LEU A 425 -2.51 22.64 2.35
N LEU A 426 -2.39 21.39 1.96
CA LEU A 426 -2.07 20.28 2.86
C LEU A 426 -0.61 19.88 2.69
N LEU A 427 0.15 19.93 3.79
CA LEU A 427 1.56 19.59 3.88
C LEU A 427 1.70 18.34 4.75
N MET A 428 2.28 17.24 4.24
CA MET A 428 2.36 15.97 4.96
C MET A 428 3.79 15.41 4.97
N ASP A 429 4.31 15.13 6.16
CA ASP A 429 5.64 14.52 6.35
C ASP A 429 5.47 13.05 6.79
N GLU A 430 5.76 12.12 5.88
CA GLU A 430 5.65 10.67 6.03
C GLU A 430 4.29 10.21 6.63
N PRO A 431 3.15 10.50 5.94
CA PRO A 431 1.83 10.22 6.50
C PRO A 431 1.49 8.72 6.57
N THR A 432 2.20 7.88 5.86
CA THR A 432 1.99 6.42 5.80
C THR A 432 2.72 5.66 6.92
N THR A 433 3.68 6.30 7.60
CA THR A 433 4.44 5.67 8.68
C THR A 433 3.52 5.24 9.83
N HIS A 434 3.67 4.01 10.29
CA HIS A 434 2.86 3.36 11.33
C HIS A 434 1.39 3.08 10.96
N LEU A 435 0.99 3.29 9.70
CA LEU A 435 -0.32 2.87 9.20
C LEU A 435 -0.23 1.45 8.65
N ASP A 436 -1.27 0.65 8.88
CA ASP A 436 -1.41 -0.62 8.18
C ASP A 436 -1.90 -0.41 6.74
N LEU A 437 -1.76 -1.43 5.91
CA LEU A 437 -2.08 -1.35 4.48
C LEU A 437 -3.51 -0.88 4.22
N ALA A 438 -4.50 -1.34 5.01
CA ALA A 438 -5.89 -0.91 4.88
C ALA A 438 -6.06 0.59 5.21
N SER A 439 -5.37 1.09 6.23
CA SER A 439 -5.36 2.51 6.59
C SER A 439 -4.68 3.38 5.52
N VAL A 440 -3.62 2.88 4.89
CA VAL A 440 -2.96 3.57 3.76
C VAL A 440 -3.91 3.67 2.56
N ASP A 441 -4.60 2.58 2.21
CA ASP A 441 -5.58 2.59 1.12
C ASP A 441 -6.74 3.56 1.41
N ALA A 442 -7.26 3.56 2.64
CA ALA A 442 -8.28 4.52 3.07
C ALA A 442 -7.80 5.97 2.95
N LEU A 443 -6.55 6.25 3.35
CA LEU A 443 -5.94 7.58 3.22
C LEU A 443 -5.78 7.99 1.75
N ILE A 444 -5.36 7.08 0.88
CA ILE A 444 -5.24 7.32 -0.57
C ILE A 444 -6.61 7.70 -1.15
N GLU A 445 -7.66 6.91 -0.87
CA GLU A 445 -9.01 7.18 -1.39
C GLU A 445 -9.54 8.52 -0.87
N ALA A 446 -9.24 8.82 0.37
CA ALA A 446 -9.53 10.09 0.97
C ALA A 446 -8.86 11.26 0.24
N LEU A 447 -7.55 11.18 0.06
CA LEU A 447 -6.78 12.25 -0.59
C LEU A 447 -7.04 12.36 -2.09
N LYS A 448 -7.49 11.30 -2.77
CA LYS A 448 -7.95 11.39 -4.17
C LYS A 448 -9.14 12.33 -4.33
N GLN A 449 -10.05 12.36 -3.36
CA GLN A 449 -11.22 13.25 -3.35
C GLN A 449 -10.90 14.69 -2.94
N PHE A 450 -9.72 14.93 -2.35
CA PHE A 450 -9.30 16.25 -1.88
C PHE A 450 -9.00 17.18 -3.06
N GLU A 451 -9.71 18.33 -3.14
CA GLU A 451 -9.56 19.32 -4.22
C GLU A 451 -8.53 20.43 -3.95
N GLY A 452 -7.88 20.39 -2.78
CA GLY A 452 -6.82 21.33 -2.40
C GLY A 452 -5.46 21.01 -3.01
N THR A 453 -4.48 21.81 -2.65
CA THR A 453 -3.07 21.59 -3.00
C THR A 453 -2.44 20.66 -1.98
N LEU A 454 -1.70 19.65 -2.46
CA LEU A 454 -1.04 18.65 -1.63
C LEU A 454 0.47 18.66 -1.88
N ILE A 455 1.27 18.86 -0.84
CA ILE A 455 2.73 18.71 -0.87
C ILE A 455 3.10 17.70 0.21
N PHE A 456 3.78 16.62 -0.16
CA PHE A 456 4.06 15.56 0.79
C PHE A 456 5.44 14.92 0.58
N ILE A 457 5.94 14.34 1.65
CA ILE A 457 7.08 13.44 1.67
C ILE A 457 6.53 12.05 1.96
N SER A 458 6.91 11.06 1.19
CA SER A 458 6.66 9.66 1.48
C SER A 458 7.72 8.79 0.83
N HIS A 459 7.99 7.65 1.44
CA HIS A 459 8.82 6.57 0.90
C HIS A 459 7.96 5.42 0.36
N ASP A 460 6.66 5.45 0.59
CA ASP A 460 5.68 4.50 0.06
C ASP A 460 5.40 4.78 -1.42
N VAL A 461 5.89 3.89 -2.28
CA VAL A 461 5.76 4.02 -3.75
C VAL A 461 4.30 3.91 -4.19
N HIS A 462 3.48 3.08 -3.53
CA HIS A 462 2.05 2.96 -3.82
C HIS A 462 1.31 4.28 -3.56
N PHE A 463 1.58 4.90 -2.41
CA PHE A 463 1.04 6.21 -2.03
C PHE A 463 1.48 7.32 -3.01
N ILE A 464 2.77 7.34 -3.37
CA ILE A 464 3.32 8.32 -4.32
C ILE A 464 2.65 8.19 -5.69
N ARG A 465 2.56 6.97 -6.24
CA ARG A 465 1.94 6.72 -7.55
C ARG A 465 0.46 7.08 -7.60
N ALA A 466 -0.25 6.80 -6.52
CA ALA A 466 -1.69 7.05 -6.43
C ALA A 466 -2.06 8.54 -6.40
N LEU A 467 -1.18 9.39 -5.85
CA LEU A 467 -1.52 10.78 -5.53
C LEU A 467 -0.69 11.82 -6.27
N SER A 468 0.61 11.55 -6.60
CA SER A 468 1.47 12.58 -7.15
C SER A 468 1.22 12.85 -8.63
N SER A 469 1.06 14.12 -8.98
CA SER A 469 1.08 14.62 -10.36
C SER A 469 2.40 15.32 -10.71
N HIS A 470 3.18 15.73 -9.71
CA HIS A 470 4.46 16.41 -9.83
C HIS A 470 5.46 15.82 -8.84
N VAL A 471 6.71 15.71 -9.26
CA VAL A 471 7.81 15.24 -8.41
C VAL A 471 8.84 16.35 -8.29
N VAL A 472 9.26 16.65 -7.08
CA VAL A 472 10.33 17.62 -6.78
C VAL A 472 11.47 16.87 -6.11
N ARG A 473 12.60 16.73 -6.82
CA ARG A 473 13.81 16.12 -6.25
C ARG A 473 14.59 17.19 -5.48
N VAL A 474 14.84 16.88 -4.22
CA VAL A 474 15.65 17.69 -3.30
C VAL A 474 17.03 17.07 -3.21
N GLU A 475 18.06 17.79 -3.65
CA GLU A 475 19.44 17.30 -3.66
C GLU A 475 20.42 18.46 -3.47
N ALA A 476 21.29 18.34 -2.47
CA ALA A 476 22.34 19.32 -2.17
C ALA A 476 21.84 20.78 -2.10
N GLY A 477 20.68 21.01 -1.48
CA GLY A 477 20.10 22.36 -1.34
C GLY A 477 19.43 22.91 -2.61
N GLN A 478 19.35 22.13 -3.68
CA GLN A 478 18.70 22.47 -4.93
C GLN A 478 17.42 21.68 -5.16
N LEU A 479 16.47 22.28 -5.88
CA LEU A 479 15.23 21.65 -6.29
C LEU A 479 15.22 21.38 -7.78
N ARG A 480 14.85 20.16 -8.18
CA ARG A 480 14.59 19.81 -9.57
C ARG A 480 13.13 19.41 -9.73
N HIS A 481 12.39 20.14 -10.53
CA HIS A 481 10.99 19.91 -10.79
C HIS A 481 10.78 18.96 -11.98
N PHE A 482 9.92 17.97 -11.81
CA PHE A 482 9.49 17.05 -12.86
C PHE A 482 7.96 17.20 -12.99
N THR A 483 7.52 17.77 -14.13
CA THR A 483 6.10 18.01 -14.44
C THR A 483 5.44 16.74 -14.94
N GLY A 484 5.40 15.72 -14.10
CA GLY A 484 4.82 14.42 -14.41
C GLY A 484 4.78 13.57 -13.16
N GLY A 485 3.99 12.46 -13.20
CA GLY A 485 3.90 11.53 -12.08
C GLY A 485 5.21 10.78 -11.82
N TYR A 486 5.18 9.95 -10.78
CA TYR A 486 6.35 9.22 -10.30
C TYR A 486 7.02 8.34 -11.38
N GLN A 487 6.26 7.72 -12.28
CA GLN A 487 6.82 6.91 -13.36
C GLN A 487 7.67 7.76 -14.33
N TYR A 488 7.20 8.97 -14.68
CA TYR A 488 7.97 9.90 -15.50
C TYR A 488 9.30 10.30 -14.85
N TYR A 489 9.29 10.52 -13.52
CA TYR A 489 10.50 10.78 -12.75
C TYR A 489 11.50 9.63 -12.85
N LEU A 490 11.05 8.38 -12.66
CA LEU A 490 11.91 7.18 -12.77
C LEU A 490 12.51 7.04 -14.16
N ASP A 491 11.72 7.21 -15.22
CA ASP A 491 12.17 7.08 -16.61
C ASP A 491 13.24 8.13 -16.95
N LYS A 492 13.06 9.36 -16.48
CA LYS A 492 14.03 10.45 -16.69
C LYS A 492 15.33 10.23 -15.92
N THR A 493 15.24 9.75 -14.67
CA THR A 493 16.42 9.51 -13.82
C THR A 493 17.23 8.33 -14.33
N SER A 494 16.58 7.24 -14.74
CA SER A 494 17.24 6.07 -15.33
C SER A 494 17.92 6.40 -16.68
N GLN A 495 17.31 7.22 -17.52
CA GLN A 495 17.92 7.70 -18.77
C GLN A 495 19.16 8.56 -18.51
N SER A 496 19.10 9.44 -17.51
CA SER A 496 20.23 10.29 -17.12
C SER A 496 21.40 9.46 -16.57
N ALA A 497 21.11 8.45 -15.75
CA ALA A 497 22.13 7.53 -15.21
C ALA A 497 22.80 6.70 -16.33
N ARG A 498 22.02 6.19 -17.29
CA ARG A 498 22.56 5.48 -18.46
C ARG A 498 23.40 6.39 -19.35
N ALA A 499 22.98 7.63 -19.57
CA ALA A 499 23.74 8.61 -20.35
C ALA A 499 25.07 8.98 -19.65
N ALA A 500 25.08 9.09 -18.31
CA ALA A 500 26.30 9.33 -17.54
C ALA A 500 27.28 8.16 -17.60
N LEU A 501 26.79 6.91 -17.55
CA LEU A 501 27.62 5.70 -17.68
C LEU A 501 28.21 5.57 -19.09
N THR A 502 27.45 5.93 -20.14
CA THR A 502 27.97 5.93 -21.51
C THR A 502 28.96 7.06 -21.76
N SER A 503 28.81 8.22 -21.11
CA SER A 503 29.77 9.32 -21.23
C SER A 503 31.07 9.08 -20.47
N SER A 504 31.05 8.34 -19.36
CA SER A 504 32.25 7.99 -18.61
C SER A 504 33.07 6.86 -19.26
N SER A 505 32.45 6.00 -20.07
CA SER A 505 33.15 4.97 -20.84
C SER A 505 33.81 5.50 -22.12
N PHE A 506 33.47 6.72 -22.58
CA PHE A 506 34.08 7.35 -23.77
C PHE A 506 35.34 8.16 -23.45
N ALA A 507 35.68 8.41 -22.19
CA ALA A 507 36.86 9.21 -21.84
C ALA A 507 38.19 8.44 -21.77
N SER A 508 38.17 7.12 -21.96
CA SER A 508 39.36 6.27 -21.71
C SER A 508 39.94 5.51 -22.93
N ASN A 509 39.41 5.69 -24.12
CA ASN A 509 40.00 5.03 -25.29
C ASN A 509 39.82 5.84 -26.60
N ASN A 510 40.62 6.87 -26.77
CA ASN A 510 40.79 7.53 -28.06
C ASN A 510 42.24 7.49 -28.51
N ALA A 511 42.69 6.31 -28.94
CA ALA A 511 43.81 6.16 -29.88
C ALA A 511 43.57 4.91 -30.72
N ASN A 512 43.35 5.11 -32.02
CA ASN A 512 43.24 4.09 -33.08
C ASN A 512 41.91 3.34 -33.22
N ARG A 513 40.95 3.97 -33.93
CA ARG A 513 40.08 3.23 -34.86
C ARG A 513 39.62 4.11 -36.01
N ALA A 514 39.78 3.57 -37.24
CA ALA A 514 39.36 4.11 -38.50
C ALA A 514 37.82 4.31 -38.60
N PRO A 515 37.31 5.22 -39.44
CA PRO A 515 35.88 5.56 -39.48
C PRO A 515 35.04 4.44 -40.07
N VAL A 516 34.06 3.99 -39.29
CA VAL A 516 32.97 3.11 -39.75
C VAL A 516 31.85 4.00 -40.30
N PRO A 517 31.18 3.63 -41.40
CA PRO A 517 30.19 4.48 -42.09
C PRO A 517 28.98 4.78 -41.19
N GLN A 518 28.58 6.02 -41.10
CA GLN A 518 27.36 6.48 -40.47
C GLN A 518 26.14 5.95 -41.24
N VAL A 519 25.48 4.94 -40.72
CA VAL A 519 24.14 4.55 -41.16
C VAL A 519 23.15 5.63 -40.70
N ASP A 520 22.37 6.10 -41.62
CA ASP A 520 21.55 7.30 -41.57
C ASP A 520 20.51 7.26 -40.42
N ARG A 521 20.81 7.95 -39.33
CA ARG A 521 19.90 8.13 -38.17
C ARG A 521 18.55 8.75 -38.55
N LYS A 522 18.45 9.35 -39.74
CA LYS A 522 17.20 9.91 -40.27
C LYS A 522 16.26 8.85 -40.82
N GLU A 523 16.78 7.79 -41.45
CA GLU A 523 15.96 6.70 -41.96
C GLU A 523 15.41 5.80 -40.83
N GLN A 524 16.21 5.53 -39.81
CA GLN A 524 15.71 4.79 -38.63
C GLN A 524 14.59 5.55 -37.90
N LYS A 525 14.74 6.86 -37.69
CA LYS A 525 13.66 7.66 -37.06
C LYS A 525 12.41 7.75 -37.94
N ARG A 526 12.55 7.69 -39.26
CA ARG A 526 11.40 7.68 -40.17
C ARG A 526 10.67 6.33 -40.16
N GLN A 527 11.41 5.25 -40.15
CA GLN A 527 10.83 3.88 -40.03
C GLN A 527 10.15 3.66 -38.67
N GLU A 528 10.75 4.14 -37.55
CA GLU A 528 10.12 4.08 -36.23
C GLU A 528 8.86 4.95 -36.17
N ALA A 529 8.84 6.13 -36.82
CA ALA A 529 7.66 6.98 -36.86
C ALA A 529 6.53 6.35 -37.71
N GLU A 530 6.87 5.74 -38.85
CA GLU A 530 5.90 5.01 -39.68
C GLU A 530 5.34 3.78 -38.97
N GLN A 531 6.16 3.02 -38.24
CA GLN A 531 5.70 1.88 -37.45
C GLN A 531 4.80 2.31 -36.29
N ARG A 532 5.10 3.44 -35.61
CA ARG A 532 4.23 3.99 -34.55
C ARG A 532 2.89 4.46 -35.12
N GLN A 533 2.88 5.10 -36.29
CA GLN A 533 1.62 5.52 -36.94
C GLN A 533 0.78 4.31 -37.37
N ALA A 534 1.42 3.27 -37.93
CA ALA A 534 0.73 2.04 -38.32
C ALA A 534 0.13 1.31 -37.12
N ARG A 535 0.88 1.23 -36.01
CA ARG A 535 0.39 0.64 -34.74
C ARG A 535 -0.78 1.44 -34.15
N SER A 536 -0.70 2.79 -34.21
CA SER A 536 -1.78 3.67 -33.73
C SER A 536 -3.06 3.55 -34.55
N ARG A 537 -2.95 3.42 -35.90
CA ARG A 537 -4.11 3.22 -36.79
C ARG A 537 -4.80 1.89 -36.52
N LYS A 538 -4.03 0.80 -36.41
CA LYS A 538 -4.58 -0.52 -36.04
C LYS A 538 -5.30 -0.51 -34.70
N LYS A 539 -4.71 0.15 -33.69
CA LYS A 539 -5.34 0.32 -32.37
C LYS A 539 -6.68 1.04 -32.45
N GLN A 540 -6.75 2.15 -33.24
CA GLN A 540 -8.01 2.88 -33.45
C GLN A 540 -9.08 2.06 -34.19
N GLU A 541 -8.68 1.21 -35.13
CA GLU A 541 -9.63 0.31 -35.82
C GLU A 541 -10.22 -0.73 -34.86
N VAL A 542 -9.39 -1.37 -34.04
CA VAL A 542 -9.85 -2.34 -33.05
C VAL A 542 -10.76 -1.68 -32.01
N GLN A 543 -10.40 -0.48 -31.52
CA GLN A 543 -11.27 0.27 -30.60
C GLN A 543 -12.62 0.64 -31.20
N LYS A 544 -12.67 1.04 -32.48
CA LYS A 544 -13.94 1.31 -33.15
C LYS A 544 -14.79 0.07 -33.30
N ARG A 545 -14.15 -1.09 -33.57
CA ARG A 545 -14.84 -2.36 -33.67
C ARG A 545 -15.43 -2.79 -32.34
N ILE A 546 -14.69 -2.63 -31.22
CA ILE A 546 -15.18 -2.89 -29.88
C ILE A 546 -16.40 -2.03 -29.58
N ALA A 547 -16.33 -0.71 -29.80
CA ALA A 547 -17.45 0.19 -29.55
C ALA A 547 -18.70 -0.14 -30.38
N THR A 548 -18.53 -0.69 -31.60
CA THR A 548 -19.66 -1.13 -32.43
C THR A 548 -20.31 -2.38 -31.87
N LEU A 549 -19.49 -3.36 -31.42
CA LEU A 549 -19.96 -4.59 -30.82
C LEU A 549 -20.65 -4.34 -29.47
N GLU A 550 -20.13 -3.45 -28.65
CA GLU A 550 -20.75 -3.02 -27.38
C GLU A 550 -22.14 -2.42 -27.60
N LYS A 551 -22.29 -1.61 -28.65
CA LYS A 551 -23.59 -1.05 -29.00
C LYS A 551 -24.56 -2.14 -29.47
N GLU A 552 -24.10 -3.10 -30.28
CA GLU A 552 -24.93 -4.23 -30.75
C GLU A 552 -25.36 -5.12 -29.58
N ILE A 553 -24.48 -5.39 -28.60
CA ILE A 553 -24.81 -6.12 -27.38
C ILE A 553 -25.90 -5.36 -26.59
N ALA A 554 -25.72 -4.06 -26.34
CA ALA A 554 -26.67 -3.26 -25.60
C ALA A 554 -28.05 -3.20 -26.29
N ASP A 555 -28.10 -3.10 -27.62
CA ASP A 555 -29.34 -3.10 -28.41
C ASP A 555 -30.04 -4.48 -28.34
N LEU A 556 -29.28 -5.58 -28.36
CA LEU A 556 -29.82 -6.94 -28.22
C LEU A 556 -30.35 -7.20 -26.80
N GLU A 557 -29.64 -6.79 -25.77
CA GLU A 557 -30.08 -6.92 -24.36
C GLU A 557 -31.36 -6.09 -24.10
N ALA A 558 -31.42 -4.87 -24.64
CA ALA A 558 -32.62 -4.03 -24.54
C ALA A 558 -33.82 -4.70 -25.22
N LYS A 559 -33.61 -5.31 -26.41
CA LYS A 559 -34.65 -6.02 -27.15
C LYS A 559 -35.09 -7.29 -26.44
N GLU A 560 -34.17 -8.03 -25.84
CA GLU A 560 -34.49 -9.21 -25.02
C GLU A 560 -35.39 -8.82 -23.84
N LYS A 561 -35.04 -7.77 -23.15
CA LYS A 561 -35.82 -7.25 -22.00
C LYS A 561 -37.21 -6.77 -22.41
N GLU A 562 -37.31 -6.09 -23.57
CA GLU A 562 -38.59 -5.61 -24.11
C GLU A 562 -39.52 -6.80 -24.48
N LEU A 563 -38.98 -7.78 -25.20
CA LEU A 563 -39.73 -8.99 -25.62
C LEU A 563 -40.15 -9.85 -24.41
N THR A 564 -39.28 -9.93 -23.39
CA THR A 564 -39.60 -10.66 -22.15
C THR A 564 -40.73 -9.96 -21.39
N THR A 565 -40.67 -8.63 -21.29
CA THR A 565 -41.71 -7.83 -20.65
C THR A 565 -43.05 -7.88 -21.41
N GLU A 566 -43.01 -7.99 -22.76
CA GLU A 566 -44.19 -8.12 -23.59
C GLU A 566 -44.81 -9.53 -23.43
N LEU A 567 -43.97 -10.57 -23.25
CA LEU A 567 -44.43 -11.96 -23.03
C LEU A 567 -45.14 -12.13 -21.67
N GLU A 568 -44.78 -11.32 -20.65
CA GLU A 568 -45.39 -11.37 -19.32
C GLU A 568 -46.82 -10.79 -19.31
N LYS A 569 -47.24 -10.04 -20.35
CA LYS A 569 -48.55 -9.46 -20.41
C LYS A 569 -49.59 -10.50 -20.82
N PRO A 570 -50.77 -10.61 -20.13
CA PRO A 570 -51.81 -11.59 -20.46
C PRO A 570 -52.36 -11.46 -21.88
N GLU A 571 -52.28 -10.28 -22.46
CA GLU A 571 -52.77 -9.97 -23.82
C GLU A 571 -51.91 -10.62 -24.93
N SER A 572 -50.66 -10.96 -24.63
CA SER A 572 -49.71 -11.54 -25.58
C SER A 572 -50.07 -12.98 -25.97
N TYR A 573 -50.86 -13.65 -25.16
CA TYR A 573 -51.33 -15.02 -25.41
C TYR A 573 -52.53 -15.13 -26.36
N ALA A 574 -53.18 -14.01 -26.69
CA ALA A 574 -54.30 -13.98 -27.64
C ALA A 574 -53.78 -13.78 -29.08
N GLY A 575 -54.20 -14.62 -30.01
CA GLY A 575 -53.96 -14.41 -31.44
C GLY A 575 -52.61 -14.82 -32.01
N GLY A 576 -51.87 -15.72 -31.37
CA GLY A 576 -50.58 -16.26 -31.90
C GLY A 576 -49.36 -15.35 -31.73
N ARG A 577 -49.49 -14.19 -31.05
CA ARG A 577 -48.41 -13.19 -30.83
C ARG A 577 -47.32 -13.71 -29.94
N ALA A 578 -47.64 -14.53 -28.94
CA ALA A 578 -46.65 -15.19 -28.06
C ALA A 578 -45.67 -16.11 -28.85
N MET A 579 -46.15 -16.74 -29.92
CA MET A 579 -45.32 -17.60 -30.77
C MET A 579 -44.34 -16.79 -31.61
N GLN A 580 -44.72 -15.59 -32.02
CA GLN A 580 -43.87 -14.66 -32.74
C GLN A 580 -42.81 -14.05 -31.81
N ILE A 581 -43.19 -13.62 -30.60
CA ILE A 581 -42.28 -13.10 -29.57
C ILE A 581 -41.23 -14.15 -29.17
N ASN A 582 -41.66 -15.41 -28.96
CA ASN A 582 -40.73 -16.49 -28.65
C ASN A 582 -39.75 -16.78 -29.79
N ARG A 583 -40.15 -16.62 -31.04
CA ARG A 583 -39.27 -16.79 -32.20
C ARG A 583 -38.22 -15.65 -32.26
N GLU A 584 -38.61 -14.44 -31.95
CA GLU A 584 -37.70 -13.29 -31.89
C GLU A 584 -36.76 -13.39 -30.69
N LEU A 585 -37.23 -13.86 -29.54
CA LEU A 585 -36.40 -14.15 -28.37
C LEU A 585 -35.32 -15.20 -28.65
N LEU A 586 -35.68 -16.28 -29.35
CA LEU A 586 -34.73 -17.30 -29.79
C LEU A 586 -33.65 -16.71 -30.70
N GLN A 587 -34.01 -15.84 -31.65
CA GLN A 587 -33.04 -15.17 -32.53
C GLN A 587 -32.08 -14.24 -31.74
N VAL A 588 -32.58 -13.51 -30.75
CA VAL A 588 -31.75 -12.67 -29.88
C VAL A 588 -30.84 -13.55 -29.02
N HIS A 589 -31.37 -14.63 -28.46
CA HIS A 589 -30.62 -15.58 -27.63
C HIS A 589 -29.50 -16.32 -28.39
N ASP A 590 -29.71 -16.61 -29.67
CA ASP A 590 -28.67 -17.21 -30.54
C ASP A 590 -27.61 -16.15 -30.95
N ARG A 591 -28.01 -14.90 -31.18
CA ARG A 591 -27.14 -13.83 -31.67
C ARG A 591 -26.25 -13.23 -30.56
N LEU A 592 -26.76 -13.11 -29.34
CA LEU A 592 -26.05 -12.47 -28.21
C LEU A 592 -24.72 -13.16 -27.88
N PRO A 593 -24.63 -14.52 -27.79
CA PRO A 593 -23.35 -15.20 -27.54
C PRO A 593 -22.35 -15.03 -28.70
N GLU A 594 -22.82 -14.97 -29.95
CA GLU A 594 -21.94 -14.77 -31.11
C GLU A 594 -21.26 -13.38 -31.07
N VAL A 595 -22.05 -12.33 -30.78
CA VAL A 595 -21.55 -10.96 -30.70
C VAL A 595 -20.63 -10.78 -29.49
N THR A 596 -20.98 -11.41 -28.35
CA THR A 596 -20.14 -11.40 -27.15
C THR A 596 -18.80 -12.09 -27.41
N ALA A 597 -18.76 -13.24 -28.07
CA ALA A 597 -17.51 -13.91 -28.43
C ALA A 597 -16.63 -13.07 -29.40
N GLN A 598 -17.27 -12.31 -30.31
CA GLN A 598 -16.55 -11.40 -31.20
C GLN A 598 -15.97 -10.19 -30.42
N TRP A 599 -16.69 -9.69 -29.44
CA TRP A 599 -16.24 -8.62 -28.55
C TRP A 599 -15.06 -9.08 -27.67
N GLU A 600 -15.13 -10.27 -27.07
CA GLU A 600 -14.03 -10.86 -26.29
C GLU A 600 -12.76 -10.97 -27.13
N LYS A 601 -12.87 -11.51 -28.36
CA LYS A 601 -11.74 -11.64 -29.27
C LYS A 601 -11.12 -10.28 -29.67
N ALA A 602 -11.94 -9.28 -29.93
CA ALA A 602 -11.47 -7.94 -30.25
C ALA A 602 -10.82 -7.26 -29.03
N SER A 603 -11.32 -7.52 -27.81
CA SER A 603 -10.74 -7.03 -26.55
C SER A 603 -9.39 -7.68 -26.26
N GLU A 604 -9.23 -8.99 -26.52
CA GLU A 604 -7.94 -9.68 -26.43
C GLU A 604 -6.91 -9.14 -27.45
N GLU A 605 -7.34 -8.87 -28.69
CA GLU A 605 -6.48 -8.25 -29.70
C GLU A 605 -6.01 -6.85 -29.25
N LEU A 606 -6.86 -6.06 -28.62
CA LEU A 606 -6.50 -4.75 -28.06
C LEU A 606 -5.49 -4.88 -26.91
N ALA A 607 -5.73 -5.80 -26.00
CA ALA A 607 -4.83 -6.07 -24.86
C ALA A 607 -3.44 -6.52 -25.30
N GLN A 608 -3.34 -7.38 -26.32
CA GLN A 608 -2.05 -7.79 -26.91
C GLN A 608 -1.30 -6.64 -27.62
N MET A 609 -2.01 -5.60 -28.08
CA MET A 609 -1.39 -4.41 -28.67
C MET A 609 -0.94 -3.39 -27.61
N GLU A 610 -1.45 -3.47 -26.39
CA GLU A 610 -1.11 -2.58 -25.25
C GLU A 610 0.04 -3.09 -24.38
N GLY A 611 0.26 -4.40 -24.33
CA GLY A 611 1.44 -5.04 -23.72
C GLY A 611 2.63 -5.03 -24.68
#